data_4fa1ea7f06fc5dcf4bdfcdb49dfc4954
#
_entry.id   4fa1ea7f06fc5dcf4bdfcdb49dfc4954
#
_cell.length_a   1.000
_cell.length_b   1.000
_cell.length_c   1.000
_cell.angle_alpha   90.00
_cell.angle_beta   90.00
_cell.angle_gamma   90.00
#
_symmetry.space_group_name_H-M   'P 1'
#
loop_
_entity.id
_entity.type
_entity.pdbx_description
1 polymer ?
#
loop_
_entity_poly.entity_id
_entity_poly.type
_entity_poly.pdbx_seq_one_letter_code
_entity_poly.pdbx_strand_id
1 'polypeptide(L)'
;MADLPLAPGETIGILGGGQLGRMLSAAAARLGFDVAILDPEPDAPAGRVAAHTIVAAYDEPKGLQALAALASVVTFEFENVPAAAVAQLAEMGVEVAPGPLALRVAQDRLEEKTFLNAHGAPTVAFAPADTPEAAVKAVATLGAPALMKTRREGYDGKGQRWVEHAADAARAFAELGGAPVILEAAA
;
A
#
# COMPACT_ATOMS: atom_id res chain seq x y z
N MET A 1 7.12 21.47 -9.45
CA MET A 1 7.39 21.12 -8.02
C MET A 1 6.61 22.13 -7.20
N ALA A 2 5.70 21.66 -6.34
CA ALA A 2 5.05 22.54 -5.40
C ALA A 2 6.12 23.16 -4.49
N ASP A 3 6.02 24.46 -4.21
CA ASP A 3 6.84 25.10 -3.18
C ASP A 3 6.36 24.58 -1.82
N LEU A 4 7.04 23.58 -1.28
CA LEU A 4 6.80 23.11 0.09
C LEU A 4 7.55 24.01 1.08
N PRO A 5 6.94 24.35 2.22
CA PRO A 5 5.69 23.84 2.78
C PRO A 5 4.43 24.47 2.17
N LEU A 6 3.35 23.68 2.14
CA LEU A 6 2.01 24.15 1.72
C LEU A 6 1.51 25.26 2.66
N ALA A 7 0.78 26.21 2.10
CA ALA A 7 0.12 27.29 2.87
C ALA A 7 -1.35 26.91 3.17
N PRO A 8 -1.91 27.40 4.31
CA PRO A 8 -3.35 27.28 4.55
C PRO A 8 -4.17 27.83 3.38
N GLY A 9 -5.24 27.11 3.01
CA GLY A 9 -6.07 27.38 1.83
C GLY A 9 -5.68 26.56 0.60
N GLU A 10 -4.52 25.90 0.60
CA GLU A 10 -4.18 24.95 -0.46
C GLU A 10 -4.89 23.60 -0.26
N THR A 11 -5.03 22.84 -1.34
CA THR A 11 -5.78 21.58 -1.36
C THR A 11 -4.84 20.38 -1.33
N ILE A 12 -5.10 19.46 -0.40
CA ILE A 12 -4.46 18.15 -0.33
C ILE A 12 -5.37 17.14 -1.05
N GLY A 13 -4.87 16.51 -2.11
CA GLY A 13 -5.54 15.40 -2.76
C GLY A 13 -5.30 14.09 -1.98
N ILE A 14 -6.32 13.26 -1.85
CA ILE A 14 -6.21 11.95 -1.20
C ILE A 14 -6.82 10.88 -2.11
N LEU A 15 -6.02 9.88 -2.48
CA LEU A 15 -6.51 8.64 -3.08
C LEU A 15 -6.98 7.72 -1.95
N GLY A 16 -8.28 7.43 -1.95
CA GLY A 16 -8.95 6.69 -0.89
C GLY A 16 -9.81 7.58 0.00
N GLY A 17 -11.08 7.22 0.07
CA GLY A 17 -12.12 7.94 0.82
C GLY A 17 -12.64 7.18 2.04
N GLY A 18 -11.93 6.16 2.50
CA GLY A 18 -12.31 5.36 3.65
C GLY A 18 -12.22 6.10 4.98
N GLN A 19 -12.16 5.33 6.07
CA GLN A 19 -12.13 5.89 7.41
C GLN A 19 -10.85 6.68 7.69
N LEU A 20 -9.71 6.21 7.19
CA LEU A 20 -8.43 6.92 7.35
C LEU A 20 -8.43 8.21 6.53
N GLY A 21 -8.93 8.19 5.28
CA GLY A 21 -9.10 9.38 4.46
C GLY A 21 -9.99 10.42 5.14
N ARG A 22 -11.05 10.01 5.84
CA ARG A 22 -11.89 10.89 6.66
C ARG A 22 -11.12 11.50 7.83
N MET A 23 -10.30 10.71 8.52
CA MET A 23 -9.48 11.20 9.63
C MET A 23 -8.43 12.20 9.13
N LEU A 24 -7.76 11.91 8.02
CA LEU A 24 -6.82 12.82 7.36
C LEU A 24 -7.50 14.12 6.94
N SER A 25 -8.69 14.04 6.32
CA SER A 25 -9.47 15.22 5.92
C SER A 25 -9.81 16.11 7.11
N ALA A 26 -10.26 15.52 8.23
CA ALA A 26 -10.55 16.27 9.45
C ALA A 26 -9.29 16.93 10.07
N ALA A 27 -8.16 16.24 10.01
CA ALA A 27 -6.88 16.79 10.48
C ALA A 27 -6.38 17.93 9.60
N ALA A 28 -6.47 17.78 8.27
CA ALA A 28 -6.11 18.81 7.29
C ALA A 28 -6.95 20.09 7.48
N ALA A 29 -8.27 19.95 7.62
CA ALA A 29 -9.18 21.07 7.84
C ALA A 29 -8.84 21.86 9.13
N ARG A 30 -8.42 21.19 10.19
CA ARG A 30 -7.98 21.84 11.44
C ARG A 30 -6.70 22.68 11.26
N LEU A 31 -5.89 22.33 10.25
CA LEU A 31 -4.67 23.07 9.90
C LEU A 31 -4.92 24.12 8.80
N GLY A 32 -6.17 24.26 8.35
CA GLY A 32 -6.57 25.24 7.34
C GLY A 32 -6.40 24.81 5.90
N PHE A 33 -6.23 23.50 5.62
CA PHE A 33 -6.14 22.95 4.27
C PHE A 33 -7.50 22.44 3.80
N ASP A 34 -7.77 22.61 2.51
CA ASP A 34 -8.86 21.93 1.84
C ASP A 34 -8.44 20.49 1.45
N VAL A 35 -9.41 19.61 1.25
CA VAL A 35 -9.16 18.23 0.84
C VAL A 35 -10.00 17.87 -0.38
N ALA A 36 -9.38 17.24 -1.37
CA ALA A 36 -10.03 16.61 -2.50
C ALA A 36 -9.84 15.09 -2.41
N ILE A 37 -10.94 14.33 -2.33
CA ILE A 37 -10.93 12.86 -2.28
C ILE A 37 -11.21 12.30 -3.66
N LEU A 38 -10.46 11.28 -4.08
CA LEU A 38 -10.81 10.39 -5.18
C LEU A 38 -11.05 8.99 -4.63
N ASP A 39 -12.25 8.48 -4.83
CA ASP A 39 -12.67 7.14 -4.39
C ASP A 39 -13.73 6.58 -5.34
N PRO A 40 -13.72 5.27 -5.67
CA PRO A 40 -14.77 4.66 -6.49
C PRO A 40 -16.14 4.62 -5.80
N GLU A 41 -16.19 4.67 -4.46
CA GLU A 41 -17.43 4.60 -3.70
C GLU A 41 -18.04 6.01 -3.54
N PRO A 42 -19.26 6.27 -4.07
CA PRO A 42 -19.88 7.60 -4.00
C PRO A 42 -20.19 8.05 -2.57
N ASP A 43 -20.42 7.10 -1.66
CA ASP A 43 -20.72 7.35 -0.25
C ASP A 43 -19.51 7.14 0.67
N ALA A 44 -18.30 7.22 0.13
CA ALA A 44 -17.07 7.07 0.89
C ALA A 44 -17.05 7.98 2.13
N PRO A 45 -16.65 7.49 3.31
CA PRO A 45 -16.68 8.24 4.57
C PRO A 45 -16.01 9.60 4.54
N ALA A 46 -14.90 9.73 3.80
CA ALA A 46 -14.15 10.99 3.68
C ALA A 46 -14.89 12.05 2.86
N GLY A 47 -15.69 11.65 1.86
CA GLY A 47 -16.46 12.57 1.04
C GLY A 47 -17.47 13.43 1.82
N ARG A 48 -17.83 13.01 3.04
CA ARG A 48 -18.73 13.75 3.93
C ARG A 48 -18.06 14.94 4.63
N VAL A 49 -16.73 15.04 4.59
CA VAL A 49 -15.95 16.06 5.30
C VAL A 49 -14.92 16.75 4.41
N ALA A 50 -14.69 16.23 3.22
CA ALA A 50 -13.82 16.82 2.21
C ALA A 50 -14.49 18.00 1.51
N ALA A 51 -13.70 18.97 1.03
CA ALA A 51 -14.16 20.08 0.22
C ALA A 51 -14.60 19.63 -1.19
N HIS A 52 -13.92 18.61 -1.74
CA HIS A 52 -14.21 18.07 -3.06
C HIS A 52 -14.21 16.53 -3.01
N THR A 53 -15.14 15.93 -3.74
CA THR A 53 -15.22 14.46 -3.92
C THR A 53 -15.28 14.14 -5.40
N ILE A 54 -14.38 13.27 -5.85
CA ILE A 54 -14.28 12.76 -7.21
C ILE A 54 -14.62 11.27 -7.14
N VAL A 55 -15.76 10.89 -7.72
CA VAL A 55 -16.17 9.48 -7.77
C VAL A 55 -15.64 8.88 -9.06
N ALA A 56 -14.57 8.09 -8.94
CA ALA A 56 -13.88 7.46 -10.07
C ALA A 56 -13.03 6.29 -9.59
N ALA A 57 -12.76 5.31 -10.46
CA ALA A 57 -11.75 4.29 -10.18
C ALA A 57 -10.37 4.95 -10.00
N TYR A 58 -9.51 4.35 -9.16
CA TYR A 58 -8.20 4.93 -8.86
C TYR A 58 -7.27 5.05 -10.07
N ASP A 59 -7.50 4.28 -11.11
CA ASP A 59 -6.74 4.29 -12.37
C ASP A 59 -7.49 4.98 -13.52
N GLU A 60 -8.64 5.60 -13.25
CA GLU A 60 -9.39 6.33 -14.27
C GLU A 60 -8.71 7.66 -14.63
N PRO A 61 -8.27 7.86 -15.89
CA PRO A 61 -7.49 9.05 -16.25
C PRO A 61 -8.20 10.37 -16.00
N LYS A 62 -9.52 10.44 -16.20
CA LYS A 62 -10.30 11.66 -15.96
C LYS A 62 -10.40 11.99 -14.47
N GLY A 63 -10.57 10.96 -13.62
CA GLY A 63 -10.57 11.14 -12.17
C GLY A 63 -9.22 11.64 -11.67
N LEU A 64 -8.11 11.05 -12.15
CA LEU A 64 -6.75 11.49 -11.81
C LEU A 64 -6.48 12.92 -12.29
N GLN A 65 -6.90 13.28 -13.51
CA GLN A 65 -6.79 14.66 -14.01
C GLN A 65 -7.57 15.66 -13.17
N ALA A 66 -8.79 15.30 -12.75
CA ALA A 66 -9.60 16.14 -11.87
C ALA A 66 -8.95 16.34 -10.51
N LEU A 67 -8.36 15.28 -9.92
CA LEU A 67 -7.63 15.37 -8.67
C LEU A 67 -6.39 16.24 -8.81
N ALA A 68 -5.58 16.02 -9.86
CA ALA A 68 -4.37 16.78 -10.13
C ALA A 68 -4.64 18.28 -10.37
N ALA A 69 -5.79 18.62 -10.95
CA ALA A 69 -6.18 20.00 -11.18
C ALA A 69 -6.58 20.76 -9.90
N LEU A 70 -7.00 20.05 -8.86
CA LEU A 70 -7.40 20.63 -7.58
C LEU A 70 -6.27 20.66 -6.56
N ALA A 71 -5.41 19.66 -6.56
CA ALA A 71 -4.47 19.40 -5.47
C ALA A 71 -3.10 20.05 -5.69
N SER A 72 -2.57 20.68 -4.65
CA SER A 72 -1.16 21.13 -4.59
C SER A 72 -0.22 19.96 -4.29
N VAL A 73 -0.69 18.98 -3.51
CA VAL A 73 -0.01 17.71 -3.22
C VAL A 73 -1.03 16.59 -3.17
N VAL A 74 -0.65 15.39 -3.56
CA VAL A 74 -1.49 14.19 -3.44
C VAL A 74 -0.84 13.19 -2.49
N THR A 75 -1.66 12.57 -1.67
CA THR A 75 -1.29 11.43 -0.82
C THR A 75 -2.29 10.28 -1.02
N PHE A 76 -2.09 9.17 -0.32
CA PHE A 76 -3.01 8.03 -0.33
C PHE A 76 -3.18 7.51 1.09
N GLU A 77 -4.37 6.95 1.38
CA GLU A 77 -4.71 6.49 2.73
C GLU A 77 -4.34 5.03 3.00
N PHE A 78 -4.11 4.24 1.95
CA PHE A 78 -3.84 2.81 2.05
C PHE A 78 -2.92 2.34 0.92
N GLU A 79 -2.26 1.22 1.13
CA GLU A 79 -1.22 0.72 0.23
C GLU A 79 -1.74 0.06 -1.06
N ASN A 80 -3.03 -0.26 -1.16
CA ASN A 80 -3.57 -0.98 -2.33
C ASN A 80 -4.03 -0.07 -3.48
N VAL A 81 -3.72 1.23 -3.44
CA VAL A 81 -3.87 2.12 -4.59
C VAL A 81 -2.93 1.67 -5.71
N PRO A 82 -3.38 1.60 -6.97
CA PRO A 82 -2.49 1.21 -8.07
C PRO A 82 -1.26 2.12 -8.16
N ALA A 83 -0.06 1.54 -8.07
CA ALA A 83 1.18 2.32 -8.17
C ALA A 83 1.29 3.09 -9.50
N ALA A 84 0.67 2.57 -10.57
CA ALA A 84 0.56 3.25 -11.85
C ALA A 84 -0.25 4.55 -11.78
N ALA A 85 -1.30 4.61 -10.96
CA ALA A 85 -2.09 5.82 -10.76
C ALA A 85 -1.26 6.92 -10.08
N VAL A 86 -0.49 6.55 -9.07
CA VAL A 86 0.44 7.47 -8.38
C VAL A 86 1.53 7.98 -9.34
N ALA A 87 2.06 7.10 -10.19
CA ALA A 87 3.03 7.50 -11.22
C ALA A 87 2.43 8.48 -12.24
N GLN A 88 1.19 8.24 -12.70
CA GLN A 88 0.49 9.14 -13.61
C GLN A 88 0.26 10.53 -13.00
N LEU A 89 -0.12 10.61 -11.72
CA LEU A 89 -0.26 11.90 -11.03
C LEU A 89 1.07 12.66 -11.01
N ALA A 90 2.17 11.98 -10.71
CA ALA A 90 3.49 12.59 -10.76
C ALA A 90 3.88 13.06 -12.18
N GLU A 91 3.53 12.30 -13.23
CA GLU A 91 3.72 12.69 -14.64
C GLU A 91 2.86 13.90 -15.04
N MET A 92 1.70 14.08 -14.40
CA MET A 92 0.86 15.29 -14.58
C MET A 92 1.45 16.52 -13.87
N GLY A 93 2.56 16.37 -13.13
CA GLY A 93 3.28 17.47 -12.50
C GLY A 93 2.78 17.81 -11.10
N VAL A 94 1.86 17.04 -10.51
CA VAL A 94 1.47 17.21 -9.11
C VAL A 94 2.44 16.45 -8.21
N GLU A 95 2.83 17.06 -7.10
CA GLU A 95 3.65 16.39 -6.07
C GLU A 95 2.87 15.24 -5.45
N VAL A 96 3.49 14.07 -5.34
CA VAL A 96 2.90 12.92 -4.63
C VAL A 96 3.79 12.50 -3.48
N ALA A 97 3.26 12.52 -2.27
CA ALA A 97 3.98 12.20 -1.04
C ALA A 97 3.18 11.19 -0.18
N PRO A 98 3.75 10.01 0.12
CA PRO A 98 5.04 9.50 -0.35
C PRO A 98 5.03 9.19 -1.86
N GLY A 99 6.19 9.21 -2.48
CA GLY A 99 6.34 9.01 -3.93
C GLY A 99 6.05 7.57 -4.38
N PRO A 100 5.93 7.32 -5.70
CA PRO A 100 5.52 6.02 -6.25
C PRO A 100 6.45 4.86 -5.88
N LEU A 101 7.74 5.13 -5.64
CA LEU A 101 8.67 4.10 -5.16
C LEU A 101 8.27 3.55 -3.79
N ALA A 102 7.90 4.43 -2.85
CA ALA A 102 7.50 4.02 -1.51
C ALA A 102 6.26 3.13 -1.54
N LEU A 103 5.25 3.52 -2.35
CA LEU A 103 4.03 2.73 -2.52
C LEU A 103 4.33 1.35 -3.12
N ARG A 104 5.11 1.30 -4.21
CA ARG A 104 5.48 0.04 -4.86
C ARG A 104 6.18 -0.92 -3.89
N VAL A 105 7.13 -0.40 -3.12
CA VAL A 105 7.87 -1.19 -2.12
C VAL A 105 6.93 -1.69 -1.02
N ALA A 106 6.04 -0.85 -0.50
CA ALA A 106 5.12 -1.23 0.58
C ALA A 106 4.06 -2.27 0.14
N GLN A 107 3.75 -2.37 -1.16
CA GLN A 107 2.75 -3.30 -1.68
C GLN A 107 3.19 -4.76 -1.72
N ASP A 108 4.48 -5.05 -1.65
CA ASP A 108 5.01 -6.41 -1.79
C ASP A 108 6.05 -6.69 -0.70
N ARG A 109 5.75 -7.62 0.20
CA ARG A 109 6.62 -7.97 1.35
C ARG A 109 8.01 -8.44 0.96
N LEU A 110 8.16 -9.02 -0.23
CA LEU A 110 9.49 -9.40 -0.73
C LEU A 110 10.28 -8.16 -1.15
N GLU A 111 9.65 -7.23 -1.89
CA GLU A 111 10.28 -5.97 -2.28
C GLU A 111 10.60 -5.12 -1.05
N GLU A 112 9.67 -5.02 -0.09
CA GLU A 112 9.83 -4.26 1.15
C GLU A 112 11.05 -4.74 1.95
N LYS A 113 11.14 -6.03 2.25
CA LYS A 113 12.26 -6.58 3.04
C LYS A 113 13.58 -6.50 2.28
N THR A 114 13.56 -6.72 0.97
CA THR A 114 14.74 -6.56 0.13
C THR A 114 15.23 -5.12 0.15
N PHE A 115 14.31 -4.16 0.00
CA PHE A 115 14.62 -2.73 0.03
C PHE A 115 15.17 -2.32 1.40
N LEU A 116 14.52 -2.71 2.50
CA LEU A 116 14.96 -2.40 3.86
C LEU A 116 16.37 -2.92 4.13
N ASN A 117 16.65 -4.18 3.81
CA ASN A 117 17.96 -4.79 4.00
C ASN A 117 19.04 -4.09 3.16
N ALA A 118 18.71 -3.73 1.92
CA ALA A 118 19.65 -3.00 1.04
C ALA A 118 20.00 -1.59 1.56
N HIS A 119 19.11 -1.01 2.39
CA HIS A 119 19.29 0.33 2.97
C HIS A 119 19.69 0.33 4.44
N GLY A 120 20.19 -0.80 4.95
CA GLY A 120 20.75 -0.89 6.30
C GLY A 120 19.73 -1.05 7.43
N ALA A 121 18.46 -1.36 7.10
CA ALA A 121 17.42 -1.72 8.06
C ALA A 121 17.21 -3.25 8.04
N PRO A 122 17.92 -4.02 8.89
CA PRO A 122 17.89 -5.47 8.83
C PRO A 122 16.50 -6.02 9.22
N THR A 123 16.07 -7.04 8.50
CA THR A 123 14.84 -7.79 8.78
C THR A 123 15.19 -9.22 9.18
N VAL A 124 14.21 -9.98 9.70
CA VAL A 124 14.38 -11.43 9.88
C VAL A 124 14.72 -12.09 8.56
N ALA A 125 15.41 -13.22 8.58
CA ALA A 125 15.71 -14.00 7.37
C ALA A 125 14.41 -14.40 6.67
N PHE A 126 14.38 -14.31 5.36
CA PHE A 126 13.20 -14.61 4.56
C PHE A 126 13.57 -15.28 3.23
N ALA A 127 12.62 -15.96 2.63
CA ALA A 127 12.72 -16.54 1.29
C ALA A 127 11.37 -16.46 0.56
N PRO A 128 11.36 -16.13 -0.74
CA PRO A 128 10.15 -16.18 -1.55
C PRO A 128 9.81 -17.61 -1.93
N ALA A 129 8.52 -17.87 -2.19
CA ALA A 129 8.06 -19.10 -2.80
C ALA A 129 6.83 -18.84 -3.67
N ASP A 130 6.94 -19.24 -4.93
CA ASP A 130 5.87 -19.09 -5.93
C ASP A 130 5.20 -20.45 -6.25
N THR A 131 5.68 -21.55 -5.66
CA THR A 131 5.14 -22.90 -5.78
C THR A 131 5.17 -23.63 -4.44
N PRO A 132 4.36 -24.70 -4.27
CA PRO A 132 4.39 -25.53 -3.06
C PRO A 132 5.79 -26.12 -2.77
N GLU A 133 6.50 -26.56 -3.81
CA GLU A 133 7.84 -27.15 -3.70
C GLU A 133 8.87 -26.12 -3.27
N ALA A 134 8.77 -24.89 -3.79
CA ALA A 134 9.60 -23.77 -3.37
C ALA A 134 9.34 -23.42 -1.90
N ALA A 135 8.09 -23.47 -1.44
CA ALA A 135 7.73 -23.23 -0.05
C ALA A 135 8.36 -24.29 0.90
N VAL A 136 8.30 -25.56 0.54
CA VAL A 136 8.97 -26.64 1.31
C VAL A 136 10.47 -26.40 1.39
N LYS A 137 11.10 -26.05 0.27
CA LYS A 137 12.54 -25.75 0.23
C LYS A 137 12.90 -24.52 1.06
N ALA A 138 12.07 -23.48 1.02
CA ALA A 138 12.28 -22.27 1.78
C ALA A 138 12.26 -22.55 3.30
N VAL A 139 11.27 -23.31 3.80
CA VAL A 139 11.22 -23.72 5.22
C VAL A 139 12.43 -24.57 5.60
N ALA A 140 12.84 -25.50 4.75
CA ALA A 140 14.02 -26.33 5.00
C ALA A 140 15.32 -25.50 5.11
N THR A 141 15.39 -24.37 4.39
CA THR A 141 16.56 -23.46 4.41
C THR A 141 16.53 -22.48 5.59
N LEU A 142 15.35 -21.89 5.89
CA LEU A 142 15.19 -20.90 6.96
C LEU A 142 15.15 -21.52 8.35
N GLY A 143 14.74 -22.79 8.44
CA GLY A 143 14.39 -23.46 9.68
C GLY A 143 12.89 -23.35 9.98
N ALA A 144 12.40 -24.31 10.76
CA ALA A 144 11.04 -24.32 11.29
C ALA A 144 11.08 -24.05 12.81
N PRO A 145 10.07 -23.38 13.38
CA PRO A 145 8.88 -22.85 12.71
C PRO A 145 9.19 -21.64 11.83
N ALA A 146 8.40 -21.45 10.76
CA ALA A 146 8.47 -20.28 9.89
C ALA A 146 7.08 -19.67 9.70
N LEU A 147 7.02 -18.36 9.45
CA LEU A 147 5.77 -17.68 9.17
C LEU A 147 5.64 -17.45 7.67
N MET A 148 4.68 -18.12 7.05
CA MET A 148 4.34 -17.94 5.64
C MET A 148 3.28 -16.84 5.50
N LYS A 149 3.51 -15.89 4.59
CA LYS A 149 2.59 -14.76 4.31
C LYS A 149 2.40 -14.61 2.80
N THR A 150 1.19 -14.24 2.37
CA THR A 150 1.03 -13.76 0.99
C THR A 150 1.90 -12.53 0.77
N ARG A 151 2.52 -12.41 -0.39
CA ARG A 151 3.37 -11.25 -0.71
C ARG A 151 2.58 -9.95 -0.73
N ARG A 152 1.31 -10.00 -1.17
CA ARG A 152 0.42 -8.85 -1.31
C ARG A 152 -0.87 -9.06 -0.53
N GLU A 153 -1.60 -7.98 -0.25
CA GLU A 153 -3.00 -7.94 0.22
C GLU A 153 -3.28 -8.55 1.61
N GLY A 154 -2.29 -9.01 2.36
CA GLY A 154 -2.52 -9.53 3.71
C GLY A 154 -2.54 -8.42 4.77
N TYR A 155 -3.61 -8.34 5.58
CA TYR A 155 -3.80 -7.39 6.68
C TYR A 155 -4.41 -8.08 7.89
N ASP A 156 -4.19 -7.52 9.08
CA ASP A 156 -4.79 -7.98 10.35
C ASP A 156 -4.67 -9.49 10.61
N GLY A 157 -3.50 -10.07 10.28
CA GLY A 157 -3.27 -11.51 10.40
C GLY A 157 -3.90 -12.37 9.31
N LYS A 158 -4.64 -11.79 8.38
CA LYS A 158 -5.12 -12.47 7.18
C LYS A 158 -3.97 -12.68 6.19
N GLY A 159 -4.06 -13.74 5.41
CA GLY A 159 -3.01 -14.07 4.44
C GLY A 159 -1.71 -14.57 5.09
N GLN A 160 -1.75 -15.14 6.30
CA GLN A 160 -0.58 -15.74 6.94
C GLN A 160 -0.89 -17.08 7.60
N ARG A 161 0.13 -17.96 7.69
CA ARG A 161 0.10 -19.28 8.34
C ARG A 161 1.44 -19.59 8.99
N TRP A 162 1.41 -20.11 10.20
CA TRP A 162 2.57 -20.74 10.80
C TRP A 162 2.83 -22.10 10.15
N VAL A 163 4.08 -22.40 9.89
CA VAL A 163 4.56 -23.65 9.31
C VAL A 163 5.52 -24.28 10.34
N GLU A 164 5.01 -25.24 11.09
CA GLU A 164 5.75 -25.90 12.18
C GLU A 164 6.79 -26.90 11.65
N HIS A 165 6.52 -27.52 10.49
CA HIS A 165 7.41 -28.46 9.83
C HIS A 165 7.45 -28.22 8.34
N ALA A 166 8.59 -28.45 7.68
CA ALA A 166 8.74 -28.27 6.24
C ALA A 166 7.71 -29.08 5.42
N ALA A 167 7.29 -30.24 5.91
CA ALA A 167 6.26 -31.06 5.26
C ALA A 167 4.88 -30.37 5.20
N ASP A 168 4.59 -29.42 6.08
CA ASP A 168 3.33 -28.69 6.12
C ASP A 168 3.30 -27.50 5.14
N ALA A 169 4.44 -27.09 4.61
CA ALA A 169 4.56 -25.89 3.81
C ALA A 169 3.71 -25.92 2.52
N ALA A 170 3.65 -27.05 1.85
CA ALA A 170 2.83 -27.22 0.64
C ALA A 170 1.33 -27.06 0.93
N ARG A 171 0.86 -27.59 2.06
CA ARG A 171 -0.52 -27.44 2.52
C ARG A 171 -0.81 -25.98 2.89
N ALA A 172 0.07 -25.33 3.66
CA ALA A 172 -0.07 -23.92 4.05
C ALA A 172 -0.10 -22.99 2.83
N PHE A 173 0.72 -23.27 1.81
CA PHE A 173 0.71 -22.55 0.54
C PHE A 173 -0.66 -22.66 -0.17
N ALA A 174 -1.22 -23.86 -0.25
CA ALA A 174 -2.55 -24.07 -0.83
C ALA A 174 -3.67 -23.39 -0.05
N GLU A 175 -3.60 -23.40 1.30
CA GLU A 175 -4.55 -22.72 2.20
C GLU A 175 -4.51 -21.19 2.04
N LEU A 176 -3.39 -20.61 1.61
CA LEU A 176 -3.24 -19.20 1.26
C LEU A 176 -3.65 -18.88 -0.20
N GLY A 177 -4.34 -19.82 -0.87
CA GLY A 177 -4.88 -19.62 -2.21
C GLY A 177 -3.87 -19.89 -3.34
N GLY A 178 -2.68 -20.41 -3.04
CA GLY A 178 -1.67 -20.71 -4.05
C GLY A 178 -1.04 -19.45 -4.70
N ALA A 179 -1.22 -18.28 -4.12
CA ALA A 179 -0.58 -17.05 -4.57
C ALA A 179 0.89 -17.02 -4.11
N PRO A 180 1.75 -16.22 -4.76
CA PRO A 180 3.13 -16.00 -4.33
C PRO A 180 3.20 -15.61 -2.85
N VAL A 181 4.09 -16.27 -2.11
CA VAL A 181 4.29 -16.05 -0.67
C VAL A 181 5.72 -15.65 -0.35
N ILE A 182 5.90 -15.12 0.84
CA ILE A 182 7.19 -14.99 1.52
C ILE A 182 7.15 -15.83 2.80
N LEU A 183 8.24 -16.51 3.10
CA LEU A 183 8.44 -17.21 4.36
C LEU A 183 9.46 -16.43 5.18
N GLU A 184 9.17 -16.28 6.46
CA GLU A 184 10.00 -15.54 7.42
C GLU A 184 10.42 -16.48 8.53
N ALA A 185 11.70 -16.43 8.92
CA ALA A 185 12.17 -17.15 10.10
C ALA A 185 11.44 -16.64 11.35
N ALA A 186 11.12 -17.53 12.28
CA ALA A 186 10.66 -17.13 13.59
C ALA A 186 11.77 -16.33 14.31
N ALA A 187 11.39 -15.19 14.90
CA ALA A 187 12.28 -14.32 15.66
C ALA A 187 12.20 -14.67 17.15
#